data_4c83d823f6cb7616467dd26556328339
#
_entry.id   4c83d823f6cb7616467dd26556328339
#
_cell.length_a   1.000
_cell.length_b   1.000
_cell.length_c   1.000
_cell.angle_alpha   90.00
_cell.angle_beta   90.00
_cell.angle_gamma   90.00
#
_symmetry.space_group_name_H-M   'P 1'
#
loop_
_entity.id
_entity.type
_entity.pdbx_description
1 polymer ?
#
loop_
_entity_poly.entity_id
_entity_poly.type
_entity_poly.pdbx_seq_one_letter_code
_entity_poly.pdbx_strand_id
1 'polypeptide(L)'
;MLAFPGKAILTFGVGTRWDGEGDIPGWGRFVVALDGKEIARETVNPRVAHGWKDVTLRLDTPPREGRLSISLRYTDKDGVDLPRPAEFTLAVSEPTLHDQAAYGRNRGVILISVDTLRRDHVGAYGYPKPTTPTLDGLAKGGVLADDAVSVSSWTLPAHLSMLTSALPGTHGGVDSAQGFNRSVPSVAAMLKAQGYATHAVTSHLYVSKTYGVDEGFDSMNFRQDRPAANVANHAMDLIDRFGDRPFFIFLHFYDPHWHYAPPPEVLKLFESSYAGKLTGNLKDFQNLRPEQVSQADLDHLRALYDGEIRYTDNEIGRLITHLKERDVWRNTMMVVTSDHGEEFLEHGSWEHQKTLYEEVVRIPLIVAGPGVIARRESKPVNLLDIAPTILDFLKLNAAPTMRGVSLLQPVSDHREMYGETDQTLDGSRLSFLRGGASSWKAILRSDPAKTSIRASEWFDLAVDPGEKVNRPPAESLRASIETRTRDAALKSRSAAASAPVELSAEQKEKLRALGYIGR
;
A
#
# COMPACT_ATOMS: atom_id res chain seq x y z
N MET A 1 30.47 17.93 9.61
CA MET A 1 31.38 17.28 8.65
C MET A 1 30.65 16.14 8.02
N LEU A 2 30.63 16.07 6.70
CA LEU A 2 30.05 14.98 5.93
C LEU A 2 31.17 14.19 5.26
N ALA A 3 31.11 12.86 5.28
CA ALA A 3 31.99 12.00 4.50
C ALA A 3 31.41 11.83 3.09
N PHE A 4 32.20 12.09 2.05
CA PHE A 4 31.71 11.96 0.68
C PHE A 4 32.20 10.66 0.05
N PRO A 5 31.31 9.85 -0.53
CA PRO A 5 31.68 8.63 -1.24
C PRO A 5 32.18 8.97 -2.63
N GLY A 6 33.47 9.30 -2.81
CA GLY A 6 34.00 9.61 -4.12
C GLY A 6 33.16 10.63 -4.91
N LYS A 7 32.65 10.25 -6.09
CA LYS A 7 31.64 11.06 -6.81
C LYS A 7 30.30 10.94 -6.10
N ALA A 8 29.66 12.07 -5.82
CA ALA A 8 28.43 12.10 -5.03
C ALA A 8 27.32 12.93 -5.70
N ILE A 9 26.10 12.62 -5.34
CA ILE A 9 24.92 13.43 -5.68
C ILE A 9 24.27 13.89 -4.38
N LEU A 10 24.09 15.20 -4.24
CA LEU A 10 23.37 15.82 -3.15
C LEU A 10 21.95 16.16 -3.60
N THR A 11 20.95 15.67 -2.88
CA THR A 11 19.54 15.98 -3.11
C THR A 11 18.91 16.62 -1.88
N PHE A 12 18.07 17.62 -2.09
CA PHE A 12 17.27 18.27 -1.05
C PHE A 12 16.16 19.07 -1.72
N GLY A 13 15.11 19.43 -0.97
CA GLY A 13 14.09 20.36 -1.43
C GLY A 13 14.25 21.71 -0.75
N VAL A 14 13.89 22.77 -1.45
CA VAL A 14 13.80 24.13 -0.92
C VAL A 14 12.42 24.70 -1.18
N GLY A 15 11.86 25.39 -0.19
CA GLY A 15 10.50 25.88 -0.30
C GLY A 15 10.25 27.20 0.41
N THR A 16 9.19 27.86 -0.04
CA THR A 16 8.68 29.10 0.55
C THR A 16 7.17 28.97 0.77
N ARG A 17 6.70 29.57 1.87
CA ARG A 17 5.28 29.67 2.18
C ARG A 17 4.96 31.08 2.66
N TRP A 18 3.86 31.62 2.16
CA TRP A 18 3.30 32.90 2.59
C TRP A 18 1.95 32.68 3.24
N ASP A 19 1.82 33.09 4.49
CA ASP A 19 0.59 32.97 5.28
C ASP A 19 -0.07 34.35 5.54
N GLY A 20 0.45 35.44 4.95
CA GLY A 20 -0.09 36.79 5.05
C GLY A 20 -1.17 37.10 4.00
N GLU A 21 -1.87 38.19 4.20
CA GLU A 21 -2.83 38.75 3.23
C GLU A 21 -2.11 39.63 2.18
N GLY A 22 -2.62 39.58 0.94
CA GLY A 22 -2.14 40.44 -0.15
C GLY A 22 -0.96 39.89 -0.94
N ASP A 23 -0.28 40.79 -1.66
CA ASP A 23 0.84 40.46 -2.55
C ASP A 23 2.10 40.05 -1.78
N ILE A 24 2.75 39.00 -2.25
CA ILE A 24 3.99 38.50 -1.68
C ILE A 24 5.13 39.44 -2.11
N PRO A 25 5.81 40.10 -1.17
CA PRO A 25 6.76 41.15 -1.51
C PRO A 25 8.16 40.68 -1.93
N GLY A 26 8.46 39.35 -1.78
CA GLY A 26 9.81 38.86 -2.06
C GLY A 26 9.90 37.38 -2.39
N TRP A 27 11.12 36.89 -2.49
CA TRP A 27 11.49 35.56 -2.96
C TRP A 27 12.38 34.84 -1.91
N GLY A 28 12.29 33.52 -1.84
CA GLY A 28 13.24 32.70 -1.10
C GLY A 28 14.49 32.42 -1.94
N ARG A 29 15.67 32.82 -1.47
CA ARG A 29 16.96 32.49 -2.09
C ARG A 29 17.70 31.50 -1.20
N PHE A 30 18.12 30.41 -1.79
CA PHE A 30 18.86 29.32 -1.14
C PHE A 30 20.23 29.21 -1.75
N VAL A 31 21.30 29.37 -0.96
CA VAL A 31 22.67 29.24 -1.39
C VAL A 31 23.31 28.04 -0.72
N VAL A 32 23.80 27.11 -1.54
CA VAL A 32 24.48 25.89 -1.10
C VAL A 32 25.97 26.09 -1.22
N ALA A 33 26.68 25.84 -0.15
CA ALA A 33 28.14 25.95 -0.16
C ALA A 33 28.80 24.72 0.46
N LEU A 34 29.92 24.28 -0.12
CA LEU A 34 30.80 23.25 0.40
C LEU A 34 32.13 23.89 0.82
N ASP A 35 32.48 23.72 2.10
CA ASP A 35 33.65 24.36 2.72
C ASP A 35 33.73 25.88 2.49
N GLY A 36 32.56 26.53 2.54
CA GLY A 36 32.41 27.97 2.34
C GLY A 36 32.41 28.43 0.89
N LYS A 37 32.67 27.55 -0.08
CA LYS A 37 32.59 27.87 -1.50
C LYS A 37 31.15 27.55 -2.01
N GLU A 38 30.50 28.54 -2.61
CA GLU A 38 29.19 28.35 -3.25
C GLU A 38 29.28 27.31 -4.37
N ILE A 39 28.40 26.31 -4.34
CA ILE A 39 28.31 25.26 -5.34
C ILE A 39 26.95 25.27 -6.07
N ALA A 40 25.94 25.90 -5.50
CA ALA A 40 24.64 26.10 -6.15
C ALA A 40 23.86 27.24 -5.52
N ARG A 41 22.95 27.80 -6.31
CA ARG A 41 22.01 28.83 -5.87
C ARG A 41 20.65 28.56 -6.49
N GLU A 42 19.60 28.57 -5.64
CA GLU A 42 18.22 28.40 -6.06
C GLU A 42 17.37 29.57 -5.60
N THR A 43 16.39 29.94 -6.42
CA THR A 43 15.42 30.97 -6.08
C THR A 43 14.02 30.39 -6.22
N VAL A 44 13.21 30.52 -5.18
CA VAL A 44 11.85 30.00 -5.13
C VAL A 44 10.87 31.16 -5.03
N ASN A 45 9.96 31.21 -6.01
CA ASN A 45 8.85 32.15 -6.01
C ASN A 45 7.66 31.55 -5.25
N PRO A 46 7.22 32.16 -4.15
CA PRO A 46 6.08 31.66 -3.38
C PRO A 46 4.74 31.73 -4.11
N ARG A 47 4.66 32.44 -5.24
CA ARG A 47 3.45 32.51 -6.11
C ARG A 47 3.28 31.30 -7.03
N VAL A 48 4.34 30.50 -7.23
CA VAL A 48 4.23 29.25 -8.01
C VAL A 48 3.64 28.17 -7.11
N ALA A 49 2.72 27.37 -7.67
CA ALA A 49 2.00 26.32 -6.93
C ALA A 49 2.91 25.56 -5.95
N HIS A 50 2.59 25.69 -4.66
CA HIS A 50 3.29 25.14 -3.51
C HIS A 50 4.67 25.71 -3.13
N GLY A 51 5.24 26.67 -3.88
CA GLY A 51 6.51 27.32 -3.50
C GLY A 51 7.66 26.37 -3.16
N TRP A 52 7.69 25.14 -3.72
CA TRP A 52 8.68 24.11 -3.46
C TRP A 52 9.46 23.76 -4.71
N LYS A 53 10.77 23.53 -4.55
CA LYS A 53 11.67 23.13 -5.62
C LYS A 53 12.63 22.05 -5.11
N ASP A 54 12.69 20.92 -5.82
CA ASP A 54 13.68 19.90 -5.57
C ASP A 54 14.99 20.22 -6.27
N VAL A 55 16.10 20.03 -5.56
CA VAL A 55 17.45 20.37 -6.00
C VAL A 55 18.28 19.10 -6.04
N THR A 56 18.94 18.86 -7.17
CA THR A 56 19.89 17.76 -7.37
C THR A 56 21.23 18.33 -7.84
N LEU A 57 22.27 18.17 -7.05
CA LEU A 57 23.62 18.65 -7.36
C LEU A 57 24.57 17.48 -7.54
N ARG A 58 25.27 17.43 -8.68
CA ARG A 58 26.33 16.45 -8.93
C ARG A 58 27.64 16.98 -8.44
N LEU A 59 28.33 16.21 -7.60
CA LEU A 59 29.63 16.51 -7.03
C LEU A 59 30.66 15.51 -7.60
N ASP A 60 31.30 15.87 -8.71
CA ASP A 60 32.21 14.95 -9.43
C ASP A 60 33.54 14.77 -8.70
N THR A 61 33.99 15.77 -7.95
CA THR A 61 35.22 15.75 -7.21
C THR A 61 35.06 16.37 -5.82
N PRO A 62 34.18 15.83 -4.96
CA PRO A 62 34.05 16.35 -3.59
C PRO A 62 35.29 15.99 -2.77
N PRO A 63 35.62 16.77 -1.72
CA PRO A 63 36.63 16.36 -0.74
C PRO A 63 36.19 15.04 -0.05
N ARG A 64 37.12 14.31 0.57
CA ARG A 64 36.78 13.11 1.35
C ARG A 64 35.86 13.43 2.52
N GLU A 65 36.06 14.59 3.13
CA GLU A 65 35.19 15.13 4.18
C GLU A 65 35.03 16.64 3.92
N GLY A 66 33.87 17.19 4.19
CA GLY A 66 33.58 18.60 3.98
C GLY A 66 32.39 19.09 4.79
N ARG A 67 32.29 20.40 4.93
CA ARG A 67 31.18 21.07 5.60
C ARG A 67 30.21 21.61 4.55
N LEU A 68 29.05 20.94 4.43
CA LEU A 68 27.93 21.45 3.66
C LEU A 68 27.20 22.51 4.47
N SER A 69 26.85 23.62 3.85
CA SER A 69 25.97 24.64 4.41
C SER A 69 24.93 25.07 3.39
N ILE A 70 23.70 25.24 3.86
CA ILE A 70 22.58 25.79 3.08
C ILE A 70 22.15 27.06 3.81
N SER A 71 22.34 28.20 3.18
CA SER A 71 21.92 29.50 3.71
C SER A 71 20.62 29.93 3.01
N LEU A 72 19.70 30.49 3.78
CA LEU A 72 18.39 30.91 3.34
C LEU A 72 18.26 32.41 3.50
N ARG A 73 17.86 33.10 2.44
CA ARG A 73 17.67 34.56 2.42
C ARG A 73 16.32 34.92 1.84
N TYR A 74 15.75 36.00 2.32
CA TYR A 74 14.59 36.62 1.73
C TYR A 74 15.03 37.79 0.90
N THR A 75 14.71 37.83 -0.41
CA THR A 75 15.25 38.81 -1.35
C THR A 75 14.16 39.36 -2.26
N ASP A 76 14.45 40.48 -2.93
CA ASP A 76 13.66 40.90 -4.10
C ASP A 76 13.96 39.99 -5.32
N LYS A 77 13.34 40.30 -6.46
CA LYS A 77 13.54 39.60 -7.74
C LYS A 77 15.00 39.66 -8.23
N ASP A 78 15.73 40.73 -7.92
CA ASP A 78 17.10 40.99 -8.34
C ASP A 78 18.13 40.41 -7.34
N GLY A 79 17.62 39.90 -6.22
CA GLY A 79 18.40 39.19 -5.21
C GLY A 79 19.01 40.08 -4.13
N VAL A 80 18.47 41.27 -3.97
CA VAL A 80 18.80 42.15 -2.85
C VAL A 80 18.07 41.67 -1.59
N ASP A 81 18.81 41.55 -0.49
CA ASP A 81 18.22 41.10 0.79
C ASP A 81 17.16 42.09 1.28
N LEU A 82 16.01 41.54 1.67
CA LEU A 82 14.88 42.27 2.23
C LEU A 82 14.64 41.85 3.68
N PRO A 83 14.06 42.72 4.52
CA PRO A 83 13.52 42.31 5.82
C PRO A 83 12.45 41.22 5.64
N ARG A 84 12.66 40.05 6.24
CA ARG A 84 11.70 38.93 6.11
C ARG A 84 10.48 39.16 7.02
N PRO A 85 9.25 39.20 6.46
CA PRO A 85 8.04 39.24 7.25
C PRO A 85 7.87 37.96 8.10
N ALA A 86 7.18 38.07 9.23
CA ALA A 86 6.93 36.94 10.13
C ALA A 86 6.10 35.82 9.45
N GLU A 87 5.21 36.21 8.54
CA GLU A 87 4.32 35.34 7.78
C GLU A 87 5.03 34.61 6.62
N PHE A 88 6.31 34.95 6.34
CA PHE A 88 7.08 34.33 5.27
C PHE A 88 7.97 33.22 5.84
N THR A 89 7.66 31.98 5.46
CA THR A 89 8.43 30.79 5.87
C THR A 89 9.38 30.35 4.75
N LEU A 90 10.62 30.10 5.11
CA LEU A 90 11.64 29.44 4.29
C LEU A 90 11.87 28.02 4.85
N ALA A 91 11.85 27.02 3.99
CA ALA A 91 12.02 25.64 4.38
C ALA A 91 13.06 24.91 3.51
N VAL A 92 13.78 23.98 4.12
CA VAL A 92 14.69 23.04 3.43
C VAL A 92 14.35 21.65 3.93
N SER A 93 14.21 20.69 3.01
CA SER A 93 14.14 19.28 3.40
C SER A 93 15.50 18.79 3.89
N GLU A 94 15.53 17.67 4.57
CA GLU A 94 16.76 17.01 4.97
C GLU A 94 17.65 16.71 3.74
N PRO A 95 18.88 17.25 3.66
CA PRO A 95 19.76 16.97 2.53
C PRO A 95 20.26 15.53 2.58
N THR A 96 20.15 14.83 1.46
CA THR A 96 20.63 13.45 1.31
C THR A 96 21.82 13.39 0.36
N LEU A 97 22.87 12.70 0.78
CA LEU A 97 24.06 12.49 -0.02
C LEU A 97 24.08 11.05 -0.54
N HIS A 98 24.17 10.90 -1.87
CA HIS A 98 24.17 9.61 -2.55
C HIS A 98 25.54 9.35 -3.19
N ASP A 99 25.95 8.07 -3.24
CA ASP A 99 27.02 7.66 -4.14
C ASP A 99 26.53 7.77 -5.60
N GLN A 100 27.26 8.49 -6.44
CA GLN A 100 26.90 8.67 -7.85
C GLN A 100 26.82 7.35 -8.61
N ALA A 101 27.65 6.37 -8.27
CA ALA A 101 27.61 5.05 -8.90
C ALA A 101 26.34 4.25 -8.51
N ALA A 102 25.87 4.43 -7.28
CA ALA A 102 24.61 3.88 -6.81
C ALA A 102 23.39 4.62 -7.41
N TYR A 103 23.48 5.94 -7.47
CA TYR A 103 22.46 6.82 -8.05
C TYR A 103 22.26 6.59 -9.55
N GLY A 104 23.32 6.29 -10.30
CA GLY A 104 23.25 5.96 -11.74
C GLY A 104 22.63 4.59 -12.04
N ARG A 105 22.31 3.79 -11.03
CA ARG A 105 21.53 2.54 -11.16
C ARG A 105 20.04 2.78 -11.01
N ASN A 106 19.54 3.96 -11.39
CA ASN A 106 18.13 4.39 -11.28
C ASN A 106 17.16 3.21 -11.33
N ARG A 107 16.88 2.61 -10.19
CA ARG A 107 15.82 1.61 -10.04
C ARG A 107 14.70 2.20 -9.21
N GLY A 108 13.56 2.35 -9.86
CA GLY A 108 12.34 2.74 -9.21
C GLY A 108 11.56 1.51 -8.75
N VAL A 109 10.76 1.70 -7.72
CA VAL A 109 9.74 0.73 -7.32
C VAL A 109 8.43 1.47 -7.10
N ILE A 110 7.36 0.96 -7.69
CA ILE A 110 5.99 1.38 -7.42
C ILE A 110 5.25 0.18 -6.84
N LEU A 111 4.77 0.32 -5.62
CA LEU A 111 3.88 -0.64 -4.97
C LEU A 111 2.46 -0.09 -5.00
N ILE A 112 1.56 -0.81 -5.65
CA ILE A 112 0.14 -0.46 -5.77
C ILE A 112 -0.68 -1.45 -4.94
N SER A 113 -1.47 -0.94 -4.01
CA SER A 113 -2.53 -1.65 -3.31
C SER A 113 -3.88 -1.10 -3.79
N VAL A 114 -4.73 -1.95 -4.33
CA VAL A 114 -6.10 -1.63 -4.71
C VAL A 114 -7.01 -2.22 -3.63
N ASP A 115 -7.63 -1.36 -2.83
CA ASP A 115 -8.45 -1.76 -1.67
C ASP A 115 -9.61 -2.67 -2.11
N THR A 116 -9.84 -3.73 -1.37
CA THR A 116 -10.89 -4.74 -1.59
C THR A 116 -10.90 -5.45 -2.96
N LEU A 117 -9.85 -5.34 -3.78
CA LEU A 117 -9.84 -5.97 -5.11
C LEU A 117 -9.78 -7.49 -5.01
N ARG A 118 -10.89 -8.15 -5.36
CA ARG A 118 -11.01 -9.60 -5.42
C ARG A 118 -10.22 -10.18 -6.60
N ARG A 119 -9.50 -11.27 -6.34
CA ARG A 119 -8.75 -11.99 -7.38
C ARG A 119 -9.65 -12.51 -8.50
N ASP A 120 -10.83 -13.02 -8.16
CA ASP A 120 -11.79 -13.62 -9.11
C ASP A 120 -12.54 -12.57 -9.96
N HIS A 121 -12.30 -11.27 -9.74
CA HIS A 121 -12.75 -10.18 -10.60
C HIS A 121 -11.65 -9.61 -11.52
N VAL A 122 -10.48 -10.26 -11.59
CA VAL A 122 -9.35 -9.87 -12.45
C VAL A 122 -9.23 -10.80 -13.65
N GLY A 123 -9.15 -10.24 -14.85
CA GLY A 123 -9.15 -10.99 -16.12
C GLY A 123 -7.98 -11.97 -16.27
N ALA A 124 -6.78 -11.63 -15.76
CA ALA A 124 -5.61 -12.50 -15.76
C ALA A 124 -5.83 -13.83 -15.01
N TYR A 125 -6.81 -13.88 -14.11
CA TYR A 125 -7.22 -15.09 -13.39
C TYR A 125 -8.47 -15.76 -13.98
N GLY A 126 -8.97 -15.29 -15.13
CA GLY A 126 -10.08 -15.89 -15.85
C GLY A 126 -11.44 -15.23 -15.66
N TYR A 127 -11.50 -14.05 -15.05
CA TYR A 127 -12.76 -13.29 -14.98
C TYR A 127 -13.25 -12.92 -16.38
N PRO A 128 -14.52 -13.23 -16.74
CA PRO A 128 -14.99 -13.09 -18.11
C PRO A 128 -15.30 -11.65 -18.54
N LYS A 129 -15.53 -10.75 -17.58
CA LYS A 129 -15.82 -9.36 -17.89
C LYS A 129 -14.51 -8.52 -18.00
N PRO A 130 -14.48 -7.44 -18.79
CA PRO A 130 -13.27 -6.69 -19.08
C PRO A 130 -12.94 -5.67 -17.96
N THR A 131 -12.75 -6.14 -16.73
CA THR A 131 -12.47 -5.28 -15.56
C THR A 131 -11.05 -4.75 -15.54
N THR A 132 -10.05 -5.55 -15.97
CA THR A 132 -8.64 -5.26 -15.69
C THR A 132 -7.69 -5.41 -16.90
N PRO A 133 -7.98 -4.85 -18.07
CA PRO A 133 -7.12 -5.03 -19.25
C PRO A 133 -5.68 -4.53 -19.05
N THR A 134 -5.46 -3.51 -18.21
CA THR A 134 -4.11 -3.02 -17.86
C THR A 134 -3.36 -4.04 -17.01
N LEU A 135 -3.97 -4.53 -15.94
CA LEU A 135 -3.37 -5.54 -15.05
C LEU A 135 -3.15 -6.86 -15.80
N ASP A 136 -4.06 -7.24 -16.70
CA ASP A 136 -3.92 -8.41 -17.58
C ASP A 136 -2.69 -8.27 -18.50
N GLY A 137 -2.45 -7.06 -19.00
CA GLY A 137 -1.25 -6.72 -19.77
C GLY A 137 0.02 -6.82 -18.93
N LEU A 138 0.02 -6.32 -17.69
CA LEU A 138 1.15 -6.44 -16.76
C LEU A 138 1.45 -7.90 -16.41
N ALA A 139 0.42 -8.69 -16.14
CA ALA A 139 0.53 -10.10 -15.80
C ALA A 139 1.20 -10.93 -16.91
N LYS A 140 0.93 -10.60 -18.17
CA LYS A 140 1.58 -11.27 -19.32
C LYS A 140 3.09 -11.04 -19.37
N GLY A 141 3.56 -9.90 -18.89
CA GLY A 141 4.96 -9.51 -18.89
C GLY A 141 5.69 -9.72 -17.56
N GLY A 142 5.03 -10.28 -16.55
CA GLY A 142 5.55 -10.39 -15.20
C GLY A 142 5.27 -11.72 -14.52
N VAL A 143 5.52 -11.76 -13.22
CA VAL A 143 5.09 -12.86 -12.34
C VAL A 143 3.64 -12.62 -11.97
N LEU A 144 2.77 -13.59 -12.28
CA LEU A 144 1.38 -13.65 -11.82
C LEU A 144 1.26 -14.76 -10.78
N ALA A 145 0.97 -14.42 -9.54
CA ALA A 145 0.79 -15.39 -8.47
C ALA A 145 -0.62 -16.00 -8.54
N ASP A 146 -0.73 -17.30 -8.80
CA ASP A 146 -2.01 -18.00 -8.91
C ASP A 146 -2.71 -18.16 -7.57
N ASP A 147 -1.94 -18.21 -6.49
CA ASP A 147 -2.44 -18.48 -5.15
C ASP A 147 -1.83 -17.50 -4.13
N ALA A 148 -2.22 -16.23 -4.24
CA ALA A 148 -1.84 -15.19 -3.30
C ALA A 148 -2.95 -14.94 -2.28
N VAL A 149 -2.57 -14.84 -0.99
CA VAL A 149 -3.51 -14.56 0.09
C VAL A 149 -3.08 -13.39 0.95
N SER A 150 -4.07 -12.65 1.44
CA SER A 150 -3.88 -11.68 2.50
C SER A 150 -3.66 -12.37 3.85
N VAL A 151 -2.98 -11.70 4.75
CA VAL A 151 -2.79 -12.14 6.14
C VAL A 151 -3.88 -11.61 7.07
N SER A 152 -4.80 -10.83 6.54
CA SER A 152 -5.95 -10.31 7.27
C SER A 152 -7.08 -9.95 6.32
N SER A 153 -8.27 -9.79 6.85
CA SER A 153 -9.48 -9.42 6.11
C SER A 153 -9.82 -7.94 6.18
N TRP A 154 -8.84 -7.06 6.51
CA TRP A 154 -9.08 -5.63 6.57
C TRP A 154 -7.80 -4.80 6.45
N THR A 155 -7.98 -3.54 6.16
CA THR A 155 -7.00 -2.60 5.62
C THR A 155 -5.73 -2.42 6.47
N LEU A 156 -5.85 -2.10 7.77
CA LEU A 156 -4.66 -1.75 8.59
C LEU A 156 -3.66 -2.90 8.72
N PRO A 157 -4.03 -4.09 9.22
CA PRO A 157 -3.07 -5.18 9.37
C PRO A 157 -2.50 -5.68 8.05
N ALA A 158 -3.32 -5.70 6.99
CA ALA A 158 -2.87 -6.13 5.67
C ALA A 158 -1.77 -5.20 5.12
N HIS A 159 -1.98 -3.87 5.17
CA HIS A 159 -0.98 -2.90 4.70
C HIS A 159 0.30 -2.89 5.55
N LEU A 160 0.18 -2.95 6.87
CA LEU A 160 1.36 -3.04 7.72
C LEU A 160 2.14 -4.32 7.45
N SER A 161 1.46 -5.45 7.26
CA SER A 161 2.11 -6.71 6.88
C SER A 161 2.80 -6.62 5.51
N MET A 162 2.17 -6.00 4.53
CA MET A 162 2.72 -5.75 3.19
C MET A 162 4.03 -4.94 3.24
N LEU A 163 4.06 -3.90 4.07
CA LEU A 163 5.20 -2.99 4.18
C LEU A 163 6.32 -3.53 5.08
N THR A 164 6.02 -4.45 6.01
CA THR A 164 7.00 -4.93 7.01
C THR A 164 7.40 -6.39 6.83
N SER A 165 6.66 -7.17 6.03
CA SER A 165 6.83 -8.63 5.95
C SER A 165 6.67 -9.31 7.33
N ALA A 166 5.85 -8.74 8.21
CA ALA A 166 5.56 -9.25 9.55
C ALA A 166 4.07 -9.55 9.72
N LEU A 167 3.73 -10.48 10.61
CA LEU A 167 2.34 -10.80 10.94
C LEU A 167 1.68 -9.70 11.79
N PRO A 168 0.33 -9.59 11.78
CA PRO A 168 -0.40 -8.53 12.49
C PRO A 168 0.00 -8.35 13.95
N GLY A 169 0.08 -9.41 14.73
CA GLY A 169 0.48 -9.31 16.12
C GLY A 169 1.95 -8.91 16.34
N THR A 170 2.81 -9.03 15.32
CA THR A 170 4.21 -8.60 15.38
C THR A 170 4.33 -7.08 15.14
N HIS A 171 3.64 -6.56 14.12
CA HIS A 171 3.68 -5.12 13.82
C HIS A 171 2.66 -4.29 14.61
N GLY A 172 1.75 -4.94 15.34
CA GLY A 172 0.87 -4.33 16.33
C GLY A 172 -0.44 -3.73 15.82
N GLY A 173 -0.62 -3.52 14.53
CA GLY A 173 -1.87 -3.02 13.96
C GLY A 173 -2.92 -4.13 13.86
N VAL A 174 -3.47 -4.55 14.99
CA VAL A 174 -4.43 -5.68 15.08
C VAL A 174 -5.87 -5.23 15.31
N ASP A 175 -6.07 -3.99 15.75
CA ASP A 175 -7.38 -3.39 15.96
C ASP A 175 -7.35 -1.88 15.66
N SER A 176 -8.52 -1.24 15.69
CA SER A 176 -8.66 0.19 15.39
C SER A 176 -8.09 1.14 16.46
N ALA A 177 -7.67 0.62 17.61
CA ALA A 177 -7.11 1.40 18.71
C ALA A 177 -5.57 1.35 18.74
N GLN A 178 -4.95 0.51 17.90
CA GLN A 178 -3.52 0.27 17.89
C GLN A 178 -2.90 0.60 16.53
N GLY A 179 -1.78 1.33 16.56
CA GLY A 179 -1.01 1.68 15.37
C GLY A 179 0.22 0.81 15.18
N PHE A 180 1.05 1.22 14.25
CA PHE A 180 2.27 0.54 13.88
C PHE A 180 3.32 0.56 15.00
N ASN A 181 3.86 -0.61 15.32
CA ASN A 181 5.04 -0.75 16.17
C ASN A 181 6.30 -0.40 15.36
N ARG A 182 6.79 0.82 15.51
CA ARG A 182 7.94 1.37 14.76
C ARG A 182 9.28 0.67 15.03
N SER A 183 9.34 -0.28 15.98
CA SER A 183 10.52 -1.13 16.14
C SER A 183 10.63 -2.23 15.07
N VAL A 184 9.56 -2.48 14.32
CA VAL A 184 9.55 -3.43 13.20
C VAL A 184 9.95 -2.66 11.93
N PRO A 185 11.03 -3.03 11.24
CA PRO A 185 11.49 -2.30 10.07
C PRO A 185 10.49 -2.41 8.91
N SER A 186 10.11 -1.26 8.33
CA SER A 186 9.35 -1.21 7.08
C SER A 186 10.27 -1.18 5.86
N VAL A 187 9.79 -1.67 4.71
CA VAL A 187 10.54 -1.55 3.44
C VAL A 187 10.80 -0.09 3.10
N ALA A 188 9.87 0.83 3.39
CA ALA A 188 10.06 2.26 3.18
C ALA A 188 11.23 2.81 4.01
N ALA A 189 11.30 2.49 5.31
CA ALA A 189 12.40 2.91 6.18
C ALA A 189 13.75 2.33 5.73
N MET A 190 13.77 1.06 5.31
CA MET A 190 14.99 0.44 4.79
C MET A 190 15.47 1.10 3.49
N LEU A 191 14.55 1.42 2.57
CA LEU A 191 14.87 2.10 1.31
C LEU A 191 15.31 3.54 1.54
N LYS A 192 14.64 4.28 2.43
CA LYS A 192 15.06 5.62 2.85
C LYS A 192 16.50 5.62 3.38
N ALA A 193 16.85 4.66 4.24
CA ALA A 193 18.21 4.50 4.75
C ALA A 193 19.25 4.19 3.65
N GLN A 194 18.82 3.69 2.49
CA GLN A 194 19.65 3.49 1.30
C GLN A 194 19.61 4.68 0.32
N GLY A 195 19.00 5.81 0.70
CA GLY A 195 18.96 7.02 -0.09
C GLY A 195 17.90 7.04 -1.20
N TYR A 196 16.88 6.18 -1.13
CA TYR A 196 15.73 6.25 -2.02
C TYR A 196 14.83 7.42 -1.64
N ALA A 197 14.30 8.13 -2.63
CA ALA A 197 13.18 9.04 -2.44
C ALA A 197 11.92 8.20 -2.16
N THR A 198 11.33 8.34 -0.97
CA THR A 198 10.24 7.46 -0.50
C THR A 198 8.95 8.25 -0.32
N HIS A 199 7.93 7.93 -1.11
CA HIS A 199 6.67 8.68 -1.12
C HIS A 199 5.47 7.75 -1.05
N ALA A 200 4.39 8.22 -0.39
CA ALA A 200 3.12 7.51 -0.35
C ALA A 200 1.96 8.43 -0.74
N VAL A 201 1.03 7.89 -1.52
CA VAL A 201 -0.27 8.52 -1.84
C VAL A 201 -1.35 7.56 -1.39
N THR A 202 -2.13 7.97 -0.38
CA THR A 202 -3.07 7.07 0.28
C THR A 202 -4.47 7.66 0.39
N SER A 203 -5.46 6.78 0.50
CA SER A 203 -6.88 7.13 0.35
C SER A 203 -7.76 6.66 1.51
N HIS A 204 -7.18 6.01 2.54
CA HIS A 204 -7.90 5.54 3.72
C HIS A 204 -7.19 5.90 5.02
N LEU A 205 -7.95 6.25 6.07
CA LEU A 205 -7.40 6.66 7.38
C LEU A 205 -6.47 5.61 7.99
N TYR A 206 -6.79 4.33 7.84
CA TYR A 206 -5.93 3.23 8.30
C TYR A 206 -4.56 3.17 7.59
N VAL A 207 -4.47 3.75 6.40
CA VAL A 207 -3.23 3.85 5.64
C VAL A 207 -2.69 5.28 5.72
N SER A 208 -2.53 5.79 6.93
CA SER A 208 -2.11 7.18 7.18
C SER A 208 -1.11 7.27 8.34
N LYS A 209 -0.58 8.47 8.54
CA LYS A 209 0.30 8.80 9.67
C LYS A 209 -0.38 8.63 11.03
N THR A 210 -1.71 8.69 11.10
CA THR A 210 -2.47 8.45 12.32
C THR A 210 -2.18 7.06 12.88
N TYR A 211 -1.99 6.07 12.01
CA TYR A 211 -1.68 4.69 12.36
C TYR A 211 -0.19 4.35 12.20
N GLY A 212 0.67 5.35 11.92
CA GLY A 212 2.12 5.18 11.82
C GLY A 212 2.61 4.62 10.48
N VAL A 213 1.74 4.52 9.46
CA VAL A 213 2.09 4.01 8.13
C VAL A 213 3.07 4.93 7.41
N ASP A 214 3.23 6.17 7.88
CA ASP A 214 4.20 7.14 7.36
C ASP A 214 5.67 6.79 7.67
N GLU A 215 5.92 5.78 8.51
CA GLU A 215 7.29 5.42 8.91
C GLU A 215 8.16 5.02 7.72
N GLY A 216 9.21 5.80 7.51
CA GLY A 216 10.16 5.59 6.42
C GLY A 216 9.81 6.32 5.12
N PHE A 217 8.68 7.01 5.03
CA PHE A 217 8.37 7.85 3.88
C PHE A 217 8.87 9.28 4.08
N ASP A 218 9.45 9.89 3.03
CA ASP A 218 9.81 11.31 3.00
C ASP A 218 8.55 12.18 2.93
N SER A 219 7.54 11.71 2.23
CA SER A 219 6.21 12.33 2.23
C SER A 219 5.09 11.30 2.14
N MET A 220 4.02 11.58 2.85
CA MET A 220 2.76 10.85 2.74
C MET A 220 1.63 11.82 2.46
N ASN A 221 1.03 11.72 1.27
CA ASN A 221 -0.12 12.50 0.86
C ASN A 221 -1.39 11.68 1.09
N PHE A 222 -1.99 11.84 2.26
CA PHE A 222 -3.24 11.19 2.64
C PHE A 222 -4.44 12.10 2.36
N ARG A 223 -5.50 11.53 1.76
CA ARG A 223 -6.83 12.13 1.66
C ARG A 223 -7.87 11.01 1.66
N GLN A 224 -8.80 11.06 2.62
CA GLN A 224 -9.88 10.08 2.72
C GLN A 224 -10.75 10.03 1.44
N ASP A 225 -11.13 8.83 1.01
CA ASP A 225 -11.99 8.54 -0.14
C ASP A 225 -11.53 9.25 -1.43
N ARG A 226 -10.22 9.21 -1.69
CA ARG A 226 -9.62 9.83 -2.86
C ARG A 226 -9.91 9.00 -4.11
N PRO A 227 -10.52 9.58 -5.16
CA PRO A 227 -10.74 8.88 -6.43
C PRO A 227 -9.43 8.44 -7.09
N ALA A 228 -9.48 7.32 -7.82
CA ALA A 228 -8.33 6.72 -8.49
C ALA A 228 -7.59 7.70 -9.41
N ALA A 229 -8.30 8.55 -10.17
CA ALA A 229 -7.67 9.58 -11.00
C ALA A 229 -6.77 10.53 -10.20
N ASN A 230 -7.15 10.88 -8.97
CA ASN A 230 -6.36 11.79 -8.15
C ASN A 230 -5.13 11.09 -7.55
N VAL A 231 -5.21 9.78 -7.28
CA VAL A 231 -4.04 8.98 -6.89
C VAL A 231 -3.05 8.92 -8.05
N ALA A 232 -3.52 8.57 -9.25
CA ALA A 232 -2.69 8.48 -10.45
C ALA A 232 -2.05 9.83 -10.82
N ASN A 233 -2.79 10.93 -10.78
CA ASN A 233 -2.27 12.27 -11.06
C ASN A 233 -1.14 12.63 -10.09
N HIS A 234 -1.32 12.39 -8.79
CA HIS A 234 -0.29 12.67 -7.79
C HIS A 234 0.94 11.77 -7.96
N ALA A 235 0.72 10.51 -8.34
CA ALA A 235 1.81 9.59 -8.67
C ALA A 235 2.61 10.08 -9.89
N MET A 236 1.96 10.58 -10.93
CA MET A 236 2.63 11.17 -12.10
C MET A 236 3.44 12.41 -11.72
N ASP A 237 2.92 13.30 -10.86
CA ASP A 237 3.66 14.44 -10.32
C ASP A 237 4.92 14.00 -9.56
N LEU A 238 4.83 12.93 -8.76
CA LEU A 238 5.99 12.36 -8.07
C LEU A 238 7.02 11.77 -9.05
N ILE A 239 6.57 11.10 -10.12
CA ILE A 239 7.46 10.59 -11.18
C ILE A 239 8.17 11.73 -11.90
N ASP A 240 7.49 12.81 -12.21
CA ASP A 240 8.08 14.00 -12.85
C ASP A 240 9.16 14.66 -11.98
N ARG A 241 9.01 14.57 -10.66
CA ARG A 241 9.95 15.16 -9.70
C ARG A 241 11.09 14.24 -9.30
N PHE A 242 10.87 12.95 -9.22
CA PHE A 242 11.80 11.99 -8.62
C PHE A 242 12.19 10.82 -9.53
N GLY A 243 11.63 10.72 -10.74
CA GLY A 243 11.88 9.58 -11.65
C GLY A 243 13.32 9.50 -12.19
N ASP A 244 14.12 10.55 -12.03
CA ASP A 244 15.53 10.60 -12.41
C ASP A 244 16.50 10.02 -11.35
N ARG A 245 15.97 9.60 -10.19
CA ARG A 245 16.73 9.07 -9.04
C ARG A 245 16.11 7.77 -8.52
N PRO A 246 16.79 7.01 -7.64
CA PRO A 246 16.19 5.87 -6.95
C PRO A 246 14.96 6.31 -6.17
N PHE A 247 13.82 5.67 -6.40
CA PHE A 247 12.58 6.01 -5.71
C PHE A 247 11.78 4.77 -5.29
N PHE A 248 10.99 4.94 -4.25
CA PHE A 248 9.94 4.03 -3.84
C PHE A 248 8.65 4.83 -3.67
N ILE A 249 7.63 4.48 -4.43
CA ILE A 249 6.31 5.11 -4.35
C ILE A 249 5.29 4.04 -3.97
N PHE A 250 4.60 4.26 -2.86
CA PHE A 250 3.46 3.45 -2.44
C PHE A 250 2.16 4.17 -2.80
N LEU A 251 1.30 3.48 -3.54
CA LEU A 251 0.01 3.99 -3.98
C LEU A 251 -1.10 3.10 -3.42
N HIS A 252 -2.02 3.73 -2.72
CA HIS A 252 -3.23 3.09 -2.22
C HIS A 252 -4.44 3.67 -2.94
N PHE A 253 -5.06 2.87 -3.80
CA PHE A 253 -6.31 3.17 -4.48
C PHE A 253 -7.47 2.69 -3.62
N TYR A 254 -8.42 3.58 -3.32
CA TYR A 254 -9.59 3.27 -2.51
C TYR A 254 -10.67 2.57 -3.33
N ASP A 255 -10.90 3.03 -4.57
CA ASP A 255 -11.75 2.31 -5.49
C ASP A 255 -11.12 0.92 -5.79
N PRO A 256 -11.83 -0.19 -5.66
CA PRO A 256 -13.28 -0.41 -5.62
C PRO A 256 -13.90 -0.61 -4.22
N HIS A 257 -13.33 -0.09 -3.15
CA HIS A 257 -13.99 -0.11 -1.85
C HIS A 257 -15.30 0.69 -1.89
N TRP A 258 -16.36 0.25 -1.19
CA TRP A 258 -17.62 0.97 -1.16
C TRP A 258 -17.43 2.38 -0.54
N HIS A 259 -18.10 3.43 -1.09
CA HIS A 259 -19.33 3.43 -1.89
C HIS A 259 -19.05 3.15 -3.38
N TYR A 260 -19.76 2.20 -3.97
CA TYR A 260 -19.59 1.89 -5.39
C TYR A 260 -20.30 2.93 -6.24
N ALA A 261 -19.56 3.84 -6.86
CA ALA A 261 -20.07 4.92 -7.71
C ALA A 261 -19.17 5.13 -8.95
N PRO A 262 -18.97 4.10 -9.77
CA PRO A 262 -18.11 4.20 -10.94
C PRO A 262 -18.62 5.26 -11.91
N PRO A 263 -17.73 5.88 -12.72
CA PRO A 263 -18.16 6.79 -13.77
C PRO A 263 -19.22 6.15 -14.67
N PRO A 264 -20.30 6.87 -15.02
CA PRO A 264 -21.43 6.29 -15.77
C PRO A 264 -21.04 5.67 -17.12
N GLU A 265 -20.03 6.19 -17.79
CA GLU A 265 -19.49 5.64 -19.03
C GLU A 265 -18.76 4.32 -18.82
N VAL A 266 -18.18 4.09 -17.64
CA VAL A 266 -17.53 2.83 -17.27
C VAL A 266 -18.58 1.80 -16.87
N LEU A 267 -19.59 2.20 -16.07
CA LEU A 267 -20.66 1.30 -15.65
C LEU A 267 -21.39 0.65 -16.82
N LYS A 268 -21.58 1.37 -17.91
CA LYS A 268 -22.23 0.86 -19.16
C LYS A 268 -21.53 -0.37 -19.76
N LEU A 269 -20.29 -0.65 -19.40
CA LEU A 269 -19.57 -1.86 -19.84
C LEU A 269 -20.06 -3.12 -19.11
N PHE A 270 -20.70 -2.97 -17.95
CA PHE A 270 -21.07 -4.07 -17.05
C PHE A 270 -22.57 -4.20 -16.87
N GLU A 271 -23.29 -3.12 -17.02
CA GLU A 271 -24.74 -3.09 -16.85
C GLU A 271 -25.41 -2.14 -17.85
N SER A 272 -26.49 -2.59 -18.47
CA SER A 272 -27.28 -1.79 -19.40
C SER A 272 -28.49 -1.12 -18.75
N SER A 273 -29.07 -1.73 -17.74
CA SER A 273 -30.23 -1.21 -17.01
C SER A 273 -30.44 -1.94 -15.69
N TYR A 274 -30.80 -1.19 -14.66
CA TYR A 274 -31.23 -1.69 -13.36
C TYR A 274 -32.50 -0.94 -12.94
N ALA A 275 -33.53 -1.66 -12.55
CA ALA A 275 -34.82 -1.08 -12.17
C ALA A 275 -35.07 -1.10 -10.66
N GLY A 276 -34.11 -1.57 -9.88
CA GLY A 276 -34.18 -1.63 -8.41
C GLY A 276 -33.87 -0.28 -7.74
N LYS A 277 -33.62 -0.31 -6.44
CA LYS A 277 -33.43 0.88 -5.60
C LYS A 277 -32.03 1.02 -5.03
N LEU A 278 -31.17 0.01 -5.16
CA LEU A 278 -29.83 0.06 -4.63
C LEU A 278 -28.97 1.00 -5.45
N THR A 279 -28.13 1.78 -4.78
CA THR A 279 -27.27 2.79 -5.38
C THR A 279 -25.79 2.51 -5.17
N GLY A 280 -25.46 1.42 -4.46
CA GLY A 280 -24.09 1.08 -4.08
C GLY A 280 -23.53 1.88 -2.91
N ASN A 281 -24.36 2.72 -2.26
CA ASN A 281 -23.89 3.48 -1.10
C ASN A 281 -24.01 2.68 0.20
N LEU A 282 -23.27 3.08 1.24
CA LEU A 282 -23.23 2.40 2.53
C LEU A 282 -24.63 2.20 3.17
N LYS A 283 -25.54 3.15 3.00
CA LYS A 283 -26.89 3.06 3.61
C LYS A 283 -27.67 1.88 3.04
N ASP A 284 -27.42 1.51 1.79
CA ASP A 284 -28.02 0.32 1.18
C ASP A 284 -27.59 -0.92 1.99
N PHE A 285 -26.29 -1.09 2.22
CA PHE A 285 -25.74 -2.25 2.94
C PHE A 285 -26.09 -2.29 4.42
N GLN A 286 -26.16 -1.14 5.09
CA GLN A 286 -26.51 -1.07 6.52
C GLN A 286 -27.96 -1.50 6.81
N ASN A 287 -28.86 -1.37 5.84
CA ASN A 287 -30.28 -1.61 5.99
C ASN A 287 -30.77 -2.89 5.30
N LEU A 288 -29.94 -3.47 4.43
CA LEU A 288 -30.28 -4.70 3.70
C LEU A 288 -30.03 -5.94 4.57
N ARG A 289 -31.08 -6.75 4.71
CA ARG A 289 -30.92 -8.11 5.21
C ARG A 289 -30.62 -9.03 4.03
N PRO A 290 -29.72 -10.02 4.18
CA PRO A 290 -29.37 -10.93 3.09
C PRO A 290 -30.57 -11.55 2.37
N GLU A 291 -31.61 -11.93 3.13
CA GLU A 291 -32.84 -12.54 2.62
C GLU A 291 -33.74 -11.58 1.81
N GLN A 292 -33.45 -10.28 1.83
CA GLN A 292 -34.23 -9.26 1.11
C GLN A 292 -33.58 -8.89 -0.24
N VAL A 293 -32.39 -9.40 -0.50
CA VAL A 293 -31.61 -9.06 -1.70
C VAL A 293 -31.99 -10.00 -2.83
N SER A 294 -32.54 -9.45 -3.90
CA SER A 294 -32.82 -10.23 -5.12
C SER A 294 -31.51 -10.50 -5.90
N GLN A 295 -31.54 -11.49 -6.79
CA GLN A 295 -30.43 -11.74 -7.69
C GLN A 295 -30.11 -10.50 -8.56
N ALA A 296 -31.12 -9.74 -9.01
CA ALA A 296 -30.94 -8.53 -9.77
C ALA A 296 -30.25 -7.42 -8.97
N ASP A 297 -30.53 -7.31 -7.66
CA ASP A 297 -29.83 -6.38 -6.76
C ASP A 297 -28.36 -6.77 -6.59
N LEU A 298 -28.10 -8.06 -6.42
CA LEU A 298 -26.73 -8.58 -6.27
C LEU A 298 -25.92 -8.40 -7.57
N ASP A 299 -26.54 -8.66 -8.72
CA ASP A 299 -25.90 -8.46 -10.02
C ASP A 299 -25.59 -6.98 -10.28
N HIS A 300 -26.49 -6.07 -9.86
CA HIS A 300 -26.27 -4.63 -9.89
C HIS A 300 -25.08 -4.20 -9.03
N LEU A 301 -25.03 -4.61 -7.75
CA LEU A 301 -23.93 -4.28 -6.86
C LEU A 301 -22.59 -4.79 -7.40
N ARG A 302 -22.56 -6.00 -7.95
CA ARG A 302 -21.37 -6.55 -8.63
C ARG A 302 -21.01 -5.77 -9.89
N ALA A 303 -21.98 -5.26 -10.63
CA ALA A 303 -21.72 -4.42 -11.82
C ALA A 303 -21.12 -3.06 -11.43
N LEU A 304 -21.60 -2.46 -10.34
CA LEU A 304 -20.99 -1.25 -9.76
C LEU A 304 -19.55 -1.51 -9.32
N TYR A 305 -19.30 -2.58 -8.58
CA TYR A 305 -17.98 -2.99 -8.14
C TYR A 305 -17.03 -3.28 -9.33
N ASP A 306 -17.48 -4.00 -10.36
CA ASP A 306 -16.74 -4.23 -11.61
C ASP A 306 -16.39 -2.91 -12.30
N GLY A 307 -17.31 -1.94 -12.26
CA GLY A 307 -17.10 -0.59 -12.78
C GLY A 307 -16.00 0.17 -12.07
N GLU A 308 -15.95 0.10 -10.74
CA GLU A 308 -14.87 0.70 -9.93
C GLU A 308 -13.51 0.05 -10.22
N ILE A 309 -13.46 -1.27 -10.32
CA ILE A 309 -12.24 -1.99 -10.72
C ILE A 309 -11.74 -1.50 -12.08
N ARG A 310 -12.67 -1.39 -13.06
CA ARG A 310 -12.30 -0.93 -14.40
C ARG A 310 -11.82 0.52 -14.40
N TYR A 311 -12.44 1.37 -13.60
CA TYR A 311 -12.01 2.76 -13.45
C TYR A 311 -10.59 2.83 -12.88
N THR A 312 -10.31 2.10 -11.82
CA THR A 312 -8.98 2.02 -11.21
C THR A 312 -7.93 1.45 -12.18
N ASP A 313 -8.27 0.39 -12.92
CA ASP A 313 -7.39 -0.20 -13.95
C ASP A 313 -7.04 0.79 -15.06
N ASN A 314 -8.00 1.62 -15.49
CA ASN A 314 -7.76 2.68 -16.47
C ASN A 314 -6.75 3.71 -15.93
N GLU A 315 -6.86 4.10 -14.66
CA GLU A 315 -5.97 5.08 -14.04
C GLU A 315 -4.55 4.52 -13.81
N ILE A 316 -4.42 3.24 -13.47
CA ILE A 316 -3.14 2.53 -13.46
C ILE A 316 -2.53 2.50 -14.89
N GLY A 317 -3.36 2.31 -15.91
CA GLY A 317 -2.94 2.38 -17.32
C GLY A 317 -2.38 3.75 -17.73
N ARG A 318 -3.00 4.82 -17.26
CA ARG A 318 -2.50 6.19 -17.45
C ARG A 318 -1.13 6.38 -16.79
N LEU A 319 -0.97 5.92 -15.58
CA LEU A 319 0.32 5.97 -14.85
C LEU A 319 1.41 5.19 -15.59
N ILE A 320 1.12 3.98 -16.09
CA ILE A 320 2.09 3.19 -16.86
C ILE A 320 2.48 3.89 -18.17
N THR A 321 1.52 4.52 -18.84
CA THR A 321 1.78 5.30 -20.05
C THR A 321 2.72 6.46 -19.75
N HIS A 322 2.46 7.22 -18.69
CA HIS A 322 3.31 8.32 -18.24
C HIS A 322 4.75 7.86 -17.90
N LEU A 323 4.89 6.74 -17.18
CA LEU A 323 6.21 6.15 -16.91
C LEU A 323 7.00 5.81 -18.19
N LYS A 324 6.30 5.33 -19.23
CA LYS A 324 6.90 5.03 -20.55
C LYS A 324 7.30 6.30 -21.29
N GLU A 325 6.45 7.31 -21.31
CA GLU A 325 6.72 8.62 -21.94
C GLU A 325 7.91 9.34 -21.29
N ARG A 326 8.10 9.18 -19.98
CA ARG A 326 9.24 9.72 -19.22
C ARG A 326 10.49 8.84 -19.26
N ASP A 327 10.46 7.72 -19.97
CA ASP A 327 11.55 6.73 -20.02
C ASP A 327 11.96 6.16 -18.64
N VAL A 328 11.04 6.22 -17.66
CA VAL A 328 11.25 5.74 -16.29
C VAL A 328 10.87 4.25 -16.16
N TRP A 329 9.91 3.78 -16.97
CA TRP A 329 9.42 2.39 -16.97
C TRP A 329 10.53 1.35 -17.08
N ARG A 330 11.52 1.56 -17.95
CA ARG A 330 12.63 0.62 -18.19
C ARG A 330 13.46 0.28 -16.96
N ASN A 331 13.39 1.09 -15.90
CA ASN A 331 14.12 0.93 -14.65
C ASN A 331 13.22 0.72 -13.44
N THR A 332 11.90 0.60 -13.64
CA THR A 332 10.91 0.56 -12.57
C THR A 332 10.27 -0.81 -12.44
N MET A 333 10.33 -1.39 -11.24
CA MET A 333 9.50 -2.54 -10.88
C MET A 333 8.15 -2.03 -10.37
N MET A 334 7.08 -2.63 -10.85
CA MET A 334 5.72 -2.40 -10.36
C MET A 334 5.21 -3.67 -9.70
N VAL A 335 4.74 -3.54 -8.48
CA VAL A 335 4.01 -4.57 -7.76
C VAL A 335 2.56 -4.11 -7.62
N VAL A 336 1.61 -4.92 -8.08
CA VAL A 336 0.18 -4.63 -7.94
C VAL A 336 -0.47 -5.76 -7.16
N THR A 337 -1.19 -5.40 -6.12
CA THR A 337 -1.91 -6.34 -5.25
C THR A 337 -3.16 -5.68 -4.68
N SER A 338 -3.90 -6.45 -3.89
CA SER A 338 -4.93 -5.96 -2.97
C SER A 338 -4.49 -6.25 -1.54
N ASP A 339 -5.07 -5.55 -0.59
CA ASP A 339 -4.93 -5.82 0.84
C ASP A 339 -5.88 -6.94 1.30
N HIS A 340 -7.10 -7.00 0.78
CA HIS A 340 -8.11 -8.05 0.95
C HIS A 340 -9.15 -7.98 -0.16
N GLY A 341 -10.14 -8.87 -0.12
CA GLY A 341 -11.29 -8.86 -1.02
C GLY A 341 -12.55 -8.32 -0.33
N GLU A 342 -13.71 -8.70 -0.89
CA GLU A 342 -15.04 -8.22 -0.50
C GLU A 342 -16.06 -9.34 -0.62
N GLU A 343 -16.99 -9.48 0.35
CA GLU A 343 -18.04 -10.48 0.36
C GLU A 343 -19.34 -9.91 -0.22
N PHE A 344 -19.94 -10.63 -1.15
CA PHE A 344 -21.24 -10.35 -1.77
C PHE A 344 -22.24 -11.47 -1.47
N LEU A 345 -22.47 -11.75 -0.21
CA LEU A 345 -23.36 -12.81 0.31
C LEU A 345 -22.91 -14.24 0.01
N GLU A 346 -21.68 -14.48 -0.41
CA GLU A 346 -21.20 -15.84 -0.66
C GLU A 346 -21.33 -16.74 0.58
N HIS A 347 -21.07 -16.18 1.78
CA HIS A 347 -21.28 -16.83 3.07
C HIS A 347 -22.31 -16.11 3.94
N GLY A 348 -23.22 -15.36 3.31
CA GLY A 348 -24.38 -14.72 3.96
C GLY A 348 -24.06 -13.40 4.66
N SER A 349 -22.89 -12.82 4.40
CA SER A 349 -22.46 -11.51 4.91
C SER A 349 -22.13 -10.55 3.76
N TRP A 350 -21.96 -9.29 4.10
CA TRP A 350 -21.49 -8.22 3.23
C TRP A 350 -20.16 -7.70 3.72
N GLU A 351 -19.43 -7.06 2.83
CA GLU A 351 -18.20 -6.33 3.13
C GLU A 351 -17.03 -7.28 3.48
N HIS A 352 -16.13 -6.83 4.30
CA HIS A 352 -14.93 -7.53 4.74
C HIS A 352 -14.79 -7.45 6.26
N GLN A 353 -13.63 -7.74 6.83
CA GLN A 353 -13.27 -7.74 8.25
C GLN A 353 -13.77 -8.95 9.05
N LYS A 354 -15.03 -9.36 8.86
CA LYS A 354 -15.79 -10.25 9.76
C LYS A 354 -15.47 -11.72 9.55
N THR A 355 -14.96 -12.06 8.38
CA THR A 355 -14.72 -13.43 7.92
C THR A 355 -13.31 -13.59 7.34
N LEU A 356 -12.91 -14.84 7.08
CA LEU A 356 -11.62 -15.18 6.46
C LEU A 356 -11.79 -16.18 5.31
N TYR A 357 -12.95 -16.12 4.62
CA TYR A 357 -13.20 -16.94 3.45
C TYR A 357 -12.41 -16.47 2.22
N GLU A 358 -12.31 -17.34 1.20
CA GLU A 358 -11.45 -17.09 0.03
C GLU A 358 -11.80 -15.80 -0.72
N GLU A 359 -13.07 -15.41 -0.83
CA GLU A 359 -13.50 -14.15 -1.45
C GLU A 359 -12.95 -12.91 -0.73
N VAL A 360 -12.60 -13.04 0.56
CA VAL A 360 -12.05 -11.95 1.35
C VAL A 360 -10.52 -12.02 1.46
N VAL A 361 -9.94 -13.21 1.53
CA VAL A 361 -8.49 -13.32 1.75
C VAL A 361 -7.69 -13.64 0.49
N ARG A 362 -8.31 -14.13 -0.58
CA ARG A 362 -7.60 -14.45 -1.83
C ARG A 362 -7.51 -13.22 -2.73
N ILE A 363 -6.29 -12.75 -2.92
CA ILE A 363 -5.98 -11.48 -3.58
C ILE A 363 -5.23 -11.67 -4.89
N PRO A 364 -5.29 -10.71 -5.83
CA PRO A 364 -4.36 -10.68 -6.95
C PRO A 364 -2.96 -10.25 -6.48
N LEU A 365 -1.92 -10.78 -7.13
CA LEU A 365 -0.55 -10.32 -6.95
C LEU A 365 0.23 -10.45 -8.26
N ILE A 366 0.68 -9.32 -8.78
CA ILE A 366 1.42 -9.18 -10.03
C ILE A 366 2.72 -8.44 -9.74
N VAL A 367 3.84 -8.97 -10.23
CA VAL A 367 5.15 -8.31 -10.18
C VAL A 367 5.68 -8.16 -11.59
N ALA A 368 5.86 -6.94 -12.08
CA ALA A 368 6.33 -6.66 -13.42
C ALA A 368 7.46 -5.62 -13.41
N GLY A 369 8.36 -5.70 -14.38
CA GLY A 369 9.44 -4.72 -14.52
C GLY A 369 10.72 -5.31 -15.13
N PRO A 370 11.78 -4.53 -15.24
CA PRO A 370 13.02 -4.96 -15.87
C PRO A 370 13.68 -6.11 -15.11
N GLY A 371 14.03 -7.17 -15.83
CA GLY A 371 14.65 -8.37 -15.26
C GLY A 371 13.70 -9.29 -14.50
N VAL A 372 12.41 -8.98 -14.42
CA VAL A 372 11.38 -9.91 -13.95
C VAL A 372 11.06 -10.89 -15.08
N ILE A 373 11.25 -12.18 -14.82
CA ILE A 373 10.95 -13.23 -15.80
C ILE A 373 9.46 -13.55 -15.72
N ALA A 374 8.77 -13.36 -16.84
CA ALA A 374 7.33 -13.62 -16.94
C ALA A 374 7.02 -15.10 -16.67
N ARG A 375 6.13 -15.34 -15.69
CA ARG A 375 5.65 -16.68 -15.34
C ARG A 375 4.38 -16.63 -14.49
N ARG A 376 3.67 -17.74 -14.46
CA ARG A 376 2.68 -17.98 -13.41
C ARG A 376 3.38 -18.66 -12.23
N GLU A 377 3.19 -18.11 -11.03
CA GLU A 377 3.66 -18.72 -9.78
C GLU A 377 2.49 -19.47 -9.14
N SER A 378 2.53 -20.79 -9.24
CA SER A 378 1.46 -21.67 -8.72
C SER A 378 1.58 -21.99 -7.24
N LYS A 379 2.72 -21.64 -6.63
CA LYS A 379 2.99 -21.92 -5.21
C LYS A 379 2.29 -20.89 -4.32
N PRO A 380 1.89 -21.28 -3.10
CA PRO A 380 1.27 -20.35 -2.18
C PRO A 380 2.19 -19.17 -1.81
N VAL A 381 1.67 -17.97 -1.95
CA VAL A 381 2.34 -16.71 -1.60
C VAL A 381 1.38 -15.81 -0.80
N ASN A 382 1.92 -14.80 -0.14
CA ASN A 382 1.09 -13.87 0.62
C ASN A 382 1.69 -12.45 0.65
N LEU A 383 1.00 -11.51 1.30
CA LEU A 383 1.43 -10.12 1.42
C LEU A 383 2.83 -9.95 2.03
N LEU A 384 3.27 -10.89 2.89
CA LEU A 384 4.61 -10.82 3.52
C LEU A 384 5.74 -10.94 2.49
N ASP A 385 5.46 -11.49 1.31
CA ASP A 385 6.45 -11.74 0.25
C ASP A 385 6.80 -10.48 -0.54
N ILE A 386 5.99 -9.42 -0.41
CA ILE A 386 6.15 -8.18 -1.19
C ILE A 386 7.43 -7.43 -0.80
N ALA A 387 7.64 -7.14 0.47
CA ALA A 387 8.82 -6.40 0.92
C ALA A 387 10.14 -7.13 0.60
N PRO A 388 10.31 -8.45 0.85
CA PRO A 388 11.48 -9.21 0.40
C PRO A 388 11.67 -9.21 -1.12
N THR A 389 10.59 -9.24 -1.91
CA THR A 389 10.64 -9.16 -3.37
C THR A 389 11.20 -7.81 -3.84
N ILE A 390 10.73 -6.72 -3.23
CA ILE A 390 11.24 -5.37 -3.50
C ILE A 390 12.73 -5.28 -3.18
N LEU A 391 13.14 -5.75 -2.01
CA LEU A 391 14.55 -5.71 -1.57
C LEU A 391 15.45 -6.57 -2.47
N ASP A 392 15.02 -7.78 -2.87
CA ASP A 392 15.78 -8.63 -3.80
C ASP A 392 15.92 -7.99 -5.18
N PHE A 393 14.86 -7.38 -5.72
CA PHE A 393 14.95 -6.62 -6.97
C PHE A 393 16.03 -5.54 -6.91
N LEU A 394 16.13 -4.85 -5.79
CA LEU A 394 17.08 -3.77 -5.56
C LEU A 394 18.45 -4.27 -5.08
N LYS A 395 18.63 -5.60 -4.91
CA LYS A 395 19.84 -6.24 -4.40
C LYS A 395 20.21 -5.78 -2.98
N LEU A 396 19.20 -5.59 -2.16
CA LEU A 396 19.31 -5.26 -0.74
C LEU A 396 18.94 -6.47 0.12
N ASN A 397 19.56 -6.58 1.29
CA ASN A 397 19.25 -7.66 2.22
C ASN A 397 17.92 -7.40 2.93
N ALA A 398 17.10 -8.44 3.05
CA ALA A 398 15.92 -8.41 3.90
C ALA A 398 16.31 -8.32 5.39
N ALA A 399 15.47 -7.66 6.18
CA ALA A 399 15.66 -7.66 7.63
C ALA A 399 15.43 -9.06 8.22
N PRO A 400 16.18 -9.47 9.26
CA PRO A 400 16.01 -10.79 9.88
C PRO A 400 14.60 -11.06 10.45
N THR A 401 13.83 -10.00 10.71
CA THR A 401 12.45 -10.07 11.20
C THR A 401 11.42 -10.32 10.09
N MET A 402 11.78 -10.14 8.83
CA MET A 402 10.91 -10.39 7.68
C MET A 402 10.64 -11.89 7.53
N ARG A 403 9.38 -12.26 7.32
CA ARG A 403 8.93 -13.66 7.25
C ARG A 403 8.63 -14.14 5.84
N GLY A 404 8.44 -13.22 4.91
CA GLY A 404 8.17 -13.51 3.51
C GLY A 404 9.42 -13.98 2.75
N VAL A 405 9.21 -14.38 1.51
CA VAL A 405 10.27 -14.75 0.57
C VAL A 405 10.16 -13.91 -0.70
N SER A 406 11.26 -13.75 -1.42
CA SER A 406 11.23 -13.05 -2.71
C SER A 406 10.52 -13.89 -3.78
N LEU A 407 9.58 -13.28 -4.49
CA LEU A 407 8.94 -13.87 -5.66
C LEU A 407 9.85 -13.88 -6.90
N LEU A 408 11.02 -13.29 -6.83
CA LEU A 408 12.05 -13.39 -7.89
C LEU A 408 12.91 -14.64 -7.74
N GLN A 409 12.73 -15.38 -6.65
CA GLN A 409 13.39 -16.64 -6.34
C GLN A 409 12.38 -17.81 -6.43
N PRO A 410 12.84 -19.06 -6.52
CA PRO A 410 11.94 -20.21 -6.43
C PRO A 410 11.17 -20.24 -5.11
N VAL A 411 9.85 -20.38 -5.18
CA VAL A 411 8.97 -20.50 -4.02
C VAL A 411 8.80 -21.97 -3.65
N SER A 412 8.76 -22.29 -2.36
CA SER A 412 8.58 -23.67 -1.87
C SER A 412 7.13 -24.15 -2.05
N ASP A 413 6.96 -25.44 -2.40
CA ASP A 413 5.66 -26.11 -2.51
C ASP A 413 4.92 -26.28 -1.18
N HIS A 414 5.66 -26.29 -0.06
CA HIS A 414 5.14 -26.67 1.25
C HIS A 414 4.95 -25.48 2.19
N ARG A 415 4.72 -24.28 1.62
CA ARG A 415 4.48 -23.09 2.43
C ARG A 415 3.08 -23.11 3.03
N GLU A 416 3.01 -22.74 4.30
CA GLU A 416 1.76 -22.50 5.01
C GLU A 416 1.47 -21.00 5.04
N MET A 417 0.23 -20.67 4.73
CA MET A 417 -0.28 -19.31 4.77
C MET A 417 -1.13 -19.16 6.02
N TYR A 418 -0.76 -18.21 6.86
CA TYR A 418 -1.49 -17.85 8.08
C TYR A 418 -2.04 -16.43 7.93
N GLY A 419 -3.24 -16.21 8.45
CA GLY A 419 -3.82 -14.90 8.61
C GLY A 419 -4.80 -14.84 9.77
N GLU A 420 -5.12 -13.63 10.21
CA GLU A 420 -5.98 -13.39 11.38
C GLU A 420 -6.80 -12.10 11.27
N THR A 421 -7.91 -12.05 12.00
CA THR A 421 -8.69 -10.83 12.23
C THR A 421 -9.29 -10.83 13.63
N ASP A 422 -9.29 -9.66 14.26
CA ASP A 422 -9.96 -9.40 15.54
C ASP A 422 -11.27 -8.58 15.37
N GLN A 423 -11.65 -8.28 14.12
CA GLN A 423 -12.82 -7.45 13.78
C GLN A 423 -14.11 -8.27 13.64
N THR A 424 -14.31 -9.26 14.49
CA THR A 424 -15.52 -10.08 14.48
C THR A 424 -16.66 -9.44 15.27
N LEU A 425 -17.91 -9.75 14.91
CA LEU A 425 -19.11 -9.20 15.55
C LEU A 425 -19.26 -9.59 17.03
N ASP A 426 -18.69 -10.74 17.43
CA ASP A 426 -18.77 -11.28 18.79
C ASP A 426 -17.51 -11.03 19.62
N GLY A 427 -16.57 -10.21 19.12
CA GLY A 427 -15.31 -9.92 19.77
C GLY A 427 -14.34 -11.11 19.86
N SER A 428 -14.63 -12.20 19.15
CA SER A 428 -13.68 -13.32 19.03
C SER A 428 -12.58 -12.99 18.03
N ARG A 429 -11.51 -13.80 18.02
CA ARG A 429 -10.50 -13.78 16.96
C ARG A 429 -10.75 -14.92 16.00
N LEU A 430 -10.68 -14.62 14.71
CA LEU A 430 -10.53 -15.63 13.67
C LEU A 430 -9.08 -15.72 13.22
N SER A 431 -8.64 -16.94 12.95
CA SER A 431 -7.37 -17.18 12.28
C SER A 431 -7.51 -18.33 11.30
N PHE A 432 -6.82 -18.25 10.17
CA PHE A 432 -6.76 -19.36 9.23
C PHE A 432 -5.35 -19.90 9.07
N LEU A 433 -5.27 -21.18 8.74
CA LEU A 433 -4.07 -21.82 8.20
C LEU A 433 -4.47 -22.60 6.95
N ARG A 434 -3.72 -22.40 5.86
CA ARG A 434 -3.89 -23.13 4.60
C ARG A 434 -2.55 -23.44 3.94
N GLY A 435 -2.51 -24.40 3.03
CA GLY A 435 -1.31 -24.78 2.30
C GLY A 435 -0.49 -25.85 3.02
N GLY A 436 0.82 -25.83 2.82
CA GLY A 436 1.70 -26.90 3.26
C GLY A 436 1.57 -28.15 2.39
N ALA A 437 1.55 -29.31 3.00
CA ALA A 437 1.41 -30.59 2.31
C ALA A 437 -0.04 -31.01 2.05
N SER A 438 -1.02 -30.13 2.30
CA SER A 438 -2.44 -30.44 2.17
C SER A 438 -3.23 -29.32 1.50
N SER A 439 -4.36 -29.68 0.87
CA SER A 439 -5.33 -28.74 0.30
C SER A 439 -6.28 -28.12 1.35
N TRP A 440 -6.14 -28.51 2.61
CA TRP A 440 -7.06 -28.09 3.66
C TRP A 440 -6.80 -26.67 4.13
N LYS A 441 -7.87 -25.93 4.31
CA LYS A 441 -7.95 -24.67 5.05
C LYS A 441 -8.75 -24.86 6.32
N ALA A 442 -8.22 -24.37 7.43
CA ALA A 442 -8.93 -24.27 8.70
C ALA A 442 -9.17 -22.81 9.03
N ILE A 443 -10.38 -22.48 9.47
CA ILE A 443 -10.71 -21.18 10.08
C ILE A 443 -11.04 -21.46 11.54
N LEU A 444 -10.22 -20.98 12.46
CA LEU A 444 -10.35 -21.22 13.89
C LEU A 444 -10.85 -19.96 14.59
N ARG A 445 -11.90 -20.10 15.37
CA ARG A 445 -12.45 -19.06 16.23
C ARG A 445 -11.93 -19.26 17.65
N SER A 446 -11.28 -18.24 18.20
CA SER A 446 -10.71 -18.29 19.55
C SER A 446 -11.10 -17.08 20.39
N ASP A 447 -10.95 -17.20 21.71
CA ASP A 447 -10.99 -16.07 22.62
C ASP A 447 -9.71 -15.24 22.44
N PRO A 448 -9.76 -13.91 22.23
CA PRO A 448 -8.59 -13.06 22.09
C PRO A 448 -7.61 -13.14 23.27
N ALA A 449 -8.15 -13.32 24.48
CA ALA A 449 -7.34 -13.42 25.71
C ALA A 449 -6.82 -14.85 26.01
N LYS A 450 -7.45 -15.88 25.43
CA LYS A 450 -7.25 -17.28 25.84
C LYS A 450 -6.94 -18.12 24.64
N THR A 451 -6.17 -18.16 23.85
CA THR A 451 -5.81 -19.08 22.75
C THR A 451 -6.64 -20.40 22.62
N SER A 452 -7.74 -20.51 23.39
CA SER A 452 -8.66 -21.65 23.36
C SER A 452 -9.57 -21.56 22.14
N ILE A 453 -9.57 -22.60 21.32
CA ILE A 453 -10.45 -22.72 20.16
C ILE A 453 -11.88 -22.94 20.67
N ARG A 454 -12.83 -22.08 20.22
CA ARG A 454 -14.25 -22.19 20.53
C ARG A 454 -15.04 -22.88 19.42
N ALA A 455 -14.62 -22.67 18.19
CA ALA A 455 -15.21 -23.25 17.00
C ALA A 455 -14.18 -23.35 15.89
N SER A 456 -14.40 -24.22 14.94
CA SER A 456 -13.53 -24.38 13.76
C SER A 456 -14.37 -24.73 12.53
N GLU A 457 -13.93 -24.19 11.39
CA GLU A 457 -14.46 -24.52 10.08
C GLU A 457 -13.35 -25.11 9.22
N TRP A 458 -13.70 -26.07 8.37
CA TRP A 458 -12.73 -26.88 7.65
C TRP A 458 -13.16 -27.08 6.20
N PHE A 459 -12.28 -26.74 5.28
CA PHE A 459 -12.55 -26.79 3.85
C PHE A 459 -11.39 -27.47 3.12
N ASP A 460 -11.72 -28.40 2.23
CA ASP A 460 -10.76 -28.97 1.29
C ASP A 460 -10.81 -28.16 -0.01
N LEU A 461 -9.94 -27.20 -0.16
CA LEU A 461 -9.94 -26.26 -1.29
C LEU A 461 -9.69 -26.93 -2.66
N ALA A 462 -9.21 -28.17 -2.69
CA ALA A 462 -9.06 -28.91 -3.95
C ALA A 462 -10.41 -29.36 -4.54
N VAL A 463 -11.41 -29.60 -3.70
CA VAL A 463 -12.73 -30.06 -4.11
C VAL A 463 -13.86 -29.09 -3.78
N ASP A 464 -13.62 -28.18 -2.85
CA ASP A 464 -14.54 -27.11 -2.41
C ASP A 464 -13.81 -25.76 -2.35
N PRO A 465 -13.39 -25.20 -3.49
CA PRO A 465 -12.67 -23.91 -3.51
C PRO A 465 -13.54 -22.72 -3.10
N GLY A 466 -14.85 -22.89 -3.03
CA GLY A 466 -15.82 -21.85 -2.58
C GLY A 466 -16.24 -22.01 -1.13
N GLU A 467 -15.63 -22.93 -0.36
CA GLU A 467 -15.85 -23.11 1.09
C GLU A 467 -17.31 -23.29 1.50
N LYS A 468 -18.10 -24.03 0.69
CA LYS A 468 -19.54 -24.23 0.91
C LYS A 468 -19.87 -25.35 1.89
N VAL A 469 -18.94 -26.28 2.10
CA VAL A 469 -19.16 -27.48 2.91
C VAL A 469 -18.15 -27.57 4.04
N ASN A 470 -18.57 -27.13 5.23
CA ASN A 470 -17.75 -27.31 6.44
C ASN A 470 -17.68 -28.80 6.81
N ARG A 471 -16.52 -29.41 6.55
CA ARG A 471 -16.27 -30.82 6.80
C ARG A 471 -14.86 -31.02 7.37
N PRO A 472 -14.71 -31.43 8.63
CA PRO A 472 -13.40 -31.62 9.22
C PRO A 472 -12.65 -32.80 8.56
N PRO A 473 -11.31 -32.70 8.41
CA PRO A 473 -10.48 -33.82 7.98
C PRO A 473 -10.36 -34.90 9.05
N ALA A 474 -9.59 -35.95 8.75
CA ALA A 474 -9.25 -36.98 9.74
C ALA A 474 -8.63 -36.35 11.00
N GLU A 475 -8.90 -36.93 12.17
CA GLU A 475 -8.53 -36.38 13.49
C GLU A 475 -7.04 -36.00 13.61
N SER A 476 -6.15 -36.87 13.11
CA SER A 476 -4.70 -36.60 13.17
C SER A 476 -4.28 -35.35 12.39
N LEU A 477 -4.88 -35.11 11.21
CA LEU A 477 -4.63 -33.94 10.41
C LEU A 477 -5.25 -32.70 11.05
N ARG A 478 -6.47 -32.80 11.58
CA ARG A 478 -7.13 -31.74 12.34
C ARG A 478 -6.29 -31.27 13.50
N ALA A 479 -5.89 -32.16 14.38
CA ALA A 479 -5.06 -31.85 15.55
C ALA A 479 -3.71 -31.20 15.16
N SER A 480 -3.11 -31.66 14.07
CA SER A 480 -1.87 -31.09 13.53
C SER A 480 -2.08 -29.65 13.04
N ILE A 481 -3.15 -29.37 12.27
CA ILE A 481 -3.44 -28.02 11.74
C ILE A 481 -3.80 -27.08 12.91
N GLU A 482 -4.64 -27.51 13.85
CA GLU A 482 -4.98 -26.69 15.04
C GLU A 482 -3.74 -26.30 15.85
N THR A 483 -2.81 -27.24 16.06
CA THR A 483 -1.55 -26.96 16.77
C THR A 483 -0.71 -25.94 16.03
N ARG A 484 -0.50 -26.11 14.72
CA ARG A 484 0.28 -25.18 13.90
C ARG A 484 -0.36 -23.79 13.80
N THR A 485 -1.68 -23.72 13.71
CA THR A 485 -2.43 -22.44 13.70
C THR A 485 -2.23 -21.72 15.04
N ARG A 486 -2.31 -22.45 16.15
CA ARG A 486 -2.05 -21.90 17.50
C ARG A 486 -0.60 -21.40 17.64
N ASP A 487 0.36 -22.18 17.15
CA ASP A 487 1.78 -21.79 17.18
C ASP A 487 2.04 -20.53 16.32
N ALA A 488 1.41 -20.43 15.16
CA ALA A 488 1.48 -19.25 14.30
C ALA A 488 0.88 -18.01 15.00
N ALA A 489 -0.27 -18.16 15.65
CA ALA A 489 -0.92 -17.10 16.43
C ALA A 489 -0.05 -16.64 17.62
N LEU A 490 0.60 -17.56 18.32
CA LEU A 490 1.54 -17.22 19.41
C LEU A 490 2.78 -16.49 18.88
N LYS A 491 3.35 -16.94 17.77
CA LYS A 491 4.48 -16.28 17.10
C LYS A 491 4.14 -14.90 16.57
N SER A 492 2.89 -14.69 16.13
CA SER A 492 2.41 -13.36 15.70
C SER A 492 2.49 -12.35 16.87
N ARG A 493 2.21 -12.77 18.10
CA ARG A 493 2.07 -11.90 19.28
C ARG A 493 3.35 -11.70 20.11
N SER A 494 4.46 -12.23 19.69
CA SER A 494 5.69 -12.21 20.50
C SER A 494 6.44 -10.87 20.50
N ALA A 495 5.91 -9.84 19.82
CA ALA A 495 6.55 -8.53 19.73
C ALA A 495 6.04 -7.54 20.80
N ALA A 496 6.80 -6.45 20.99
CA ALA A 496 6.45 -5.37 21.91
C ALA A 496 5.11 -4.72 21.54
N ALA A 497 4.40 -4.23 22.56
CA ALA A 497 3.12 -3.55 22.36
C ALA A 497 3.25 -2.34 21.40
N SER A 498 2.28 -2.20 20.51
CA SER A 498 2.12 -1.01 19.66
C SER A 498 1.67 0.20 20.50
N ALA A 499 1.92 1.40 19.99
CA ALA A 499 1.41 2.60 20.62
C ALA A 499 -0.12 2.71 20.42
N PRO A 500 -0.89 3.12 21.44
CA PRO A 500 -2.31 3.41 21.26
C PRO A 500 -2.50 4.59 20.30
N VAL A 501 -3.55 4.52 19.49
CA VAL A 501 -3.91 5.57 18.53
C VAL A 501 -4.94 6.51 19.17
N GLU A 502 -4.60 7.79 19.22
CA GLU A 502 -5.55 8.82 19.61
C GLU A 502 -6.25 9.38 18.37
N LEU A 503 -7.54 9.07 18.24
CA LEU A 503 -8.38 9.56 17.16
C LEU A 503 -9.10 10.84 17.57
N SER A 504 -9.13 11.84 16.68
CA SER A 504 -9.99 13.01 16.83
C SER A 504 -11.48 12.62 16.80
N ALA A 505 -12.36 13.51 17.27
CA ALA A 505 -13.81 13.28 17.21
C ALA A 505 -14.27 13.06 15.76
N GLU A 506 -13.74 13.83 14.80
CA GLU A 506 -14.04 13.69 13.38
C GLU A 506 -13.58 12.34 12.81
N GLN A 507 -12.37 11.89 13.17
CA GLN A 507 -11.85 10.58 12.73
C GLN A 507 -12.68 9.43 13.30
N LYS A 508 -13.09 9.52 14.58
CA LYS A 508 -13.99 8.54 15.20
C LYS A 508 -15.33 8.49 14.49
N GLU A 509 -15.90 9.65 14.15
CA GLU A 509 -17.17 9.72 13.43
C GLU A 509 -17.06 9.10 12.03
N LYS A 510 -15.99 9.39 11.30
CA LYS A 510 -15.72 8.76 10.00
C LYS A 510 -15.62 7.25 10.10
N LEU A 511 -14.84 6.71 11.04
CA LEU A 511 -14.71 5.27 11.24
C LEU A 511 -16.02 4.60 11.67
N ARG A 512 -16.86 5.30 12.47
CA ARG A 512 -18.21 4.83 12.81
C ARG A 512 -19.12 4.79 11.59
N ALA A 513 -19.12 5.87 10.79
CA ALA A 513 -19.90 5.96 9.57
C ALA A 513 -19.52 4.82 8.59
N LEU A 514 -18.27 4.43 8.59
CA LEU A 514 -17.72 3.32 7.80
C LEU A 514 -17.87 1.94 8.48
N GLY A 515 -18.45 1.83 9.68
CA GLY A 515 -18.66 0.56 10.37
C GLY A 515 -17.41 -0.04 11.05
N TYR A 516 -16.28 0.65 11.07
CA TYR A 516 -15.00 0.16 11.60
C TYR A 516 -14.87 0.22 13.12
N ILE A 517 -15.58 1.10 13.80
CA ILE A 517 -15.63 1.17 15.27
C ILE A 517 -17.08 1.16 15.74
N GLY A 518 -17.32 0.50 16.88
CA GLY A 518 -18.65 0.18 17.36
C GLY A 518 -19.61 1.37 17.46
N ARG A 519 -20.87 1.06 17.19
CA ARG A 519 -22.01 1.97 17.33
C ARG A 519 -22.25 2.31 18.80
#